data_d96455aaf2c2508b360de5dd4d62649e
#
_entry.id   d96455aaf2c2508b360de5dd4d62649e
#
_cell.length_a   1.000
_cell.length_b   1.000
_cell.length_c   1.000
_cell.angle_alpha   90.00
_cell.angle_beta   90.00
_cell.angle_gamma   90.00
#
_symmetry.space_group_name_H-M   'P 1'
#
loop_
_entity.id
_entity.type
_entity.pdbx_description
1 polymer ?
#
loop_
_entity_poly.entity_id
_entity_poly.type
_entity_poly.pdbx_seq_one_letter_code
_entity_poly.pdbx_strand_id
1 'polypeptide(L)'
;MYIYADNAGTTKMSPVAIDAMTKCMNEVFGNPSSLHSTGQRAAEVLQKAREDVAEALGADFNEIYFTSGGSEADNQAIRSAALFGAKKGKKHLISTKIEHHAVLHTLKKLEREGFEVTLLDVGADGIVDPADVEKAIREDTALVTIMYANNEIGTLQPIDEIAKICKEKKVTFHTDAVQAVGHVPVNVHAQNIDMLSLSGHKFHGPKGIGVLYVRKGVPLFNLIEGGAQERGRRAGTENIPAIVGMAAALKEAVANLEDRKSVV
;
A
#
# COMPACT_ATOMS: atom_id res chain seq x y z
N MET A 1 15.98 30.52 10.44
CA MET A 1 15.26 29.74 9.43
C MET A 1 15.11 28.31 9.99
N TYR A 2 13.89 27.74 10.03
CA TYR A 2 13.68 26.35 10.45
C TYR A 2 13.69 25.45 9.22
N ILE A 3 14.56 24.45 9.21
CA ILE A 3 14.66 23.46 8.13
C ILE A 3 14.25 22.11 8.70
N TYR A 4 13.19 21.50 8.13
CA TYR A 4 12.77 20.15 8.45
C TYR A 4 13.34 19.18 7.41
N ALA A 5 14.19 18.24 7.85
CA ALA A 5 14.92 17.30 6.98
C ALA A 5 14.63 15.82 7.26
N ASP A 6 13.63 15.51 8.12
CA ASP A 6 13.22 14.14 8.45
C ASP A 6 11.99 13.69 7.64
N ASN A 7 12.04 13.83 6.30
CA ASN A 7 10.92 13.44 5.44
C ASN A 7 10.73 11.91 5.34
N ALA A 8 11.73 11.13 5.66
CA ALA A 8 11.60 9.68 5.76
C ALA A 8 10.66 9.26 6.92
N GLY A 9 10.67 10.00 8.02
CA GLY A 9 9.75 9.78 9.15
C GLY A 9 8.31 10.20 8.82
N THR A 10 8.13 11.43 8.35
CA THR A 10 6.83 11.99 7.91
C THR A 10 7.07 13.27 7.12
N THR A 11 6.09 13.67 6.30
CA THR A 11 6.18 14.93 5.56
C THR A 11 5.19 15.97 6.09
N LYS A 12 5.48 17.25 5.85
CA LYS A 12 4.52 18.34 6.03
C LYS A 12 3.43 18.21 4.97
N MET A 13 2.17 18.34 5.37
CA MET A 13 1.05 18.30 4.43
C MET A 13 1.15 19.46 3.41
N SER A 14 0.89 19.16 2.15
CA SER A 14 0.94 20.16 1.07
C SER A 14 -0.25 21.12 1.16
N PRO A 15 -0.11 22.37 0.67
CA PRO A 15 -1.23 23.30 0.57
C PRO A 15 -2.42 22.71 -0.20
N VAL A 16 -2.14 21.99 -1.30
CA VAL A 16 -3.18 21.34 -2.14
C VAL A 16 -3.98 20.32 -1.32
N ALA A 17 -3.31 19.51 -0.50
CA ALA A 17 -3.98 18.56 0.38
C ALA A 17 -4.81 19.24 1.47
N ILE A 18 -4.27 20.31 2.08
CA ILE A 18 -4.96 21.10 3.12
C ILE A 18 -6.22 21.73 2.55
N ASP A 19 -6.13 22.37 1.38
CA ASP A 19 -7.27 23.03 0.73
C ASP A 19 -8.36 22.03 0.35
N ALA A 20 -7.98 20.89 -0.22
CA ALA A 20 -8.90 19.81 -0.58
C ALA A 20 -9.64 19.26 0.65
N MET A 21 -8.92 19.03 1.76
CA MET A 21 -9.52 18.60 3.03
C MET A 21 -10.46 19.65 3.60
N THR A 22 -10.03 20.90 3.66
CA THR A 22 -10.81 22.02 4.23
C THR A 22 -12.10 22.20 3.47
N LYS A 23 -12.04 22.18 2.13
CA LYS A 23 -13.24 22.25 1.29
C LYS A 23 -14.17 21.06 1.55
N CYS A 24 -13.62 19.85 1.58
CA CYS A 24 -14.40 18.65 1.86
C CYS A 24 -15.08 18.71 3.25
N MET A 25 -14.38 19.12 4.30
CA MET A 25 -14.95 19.25 5.65
C MET A 25 -16.10 20.27 5.73
N ASN A 26 -16.03 21.33 4.94
CA ASN A 26 -17.08 22.36 4.92
C ASN A 26 -18.31 21.95 4.09
N GLU A 27 -18.11 21.16 3.04
CA GLU A 27 -19.17 20.94 2.02
C GLU A 27 -19.72 19.49 2.02
N VAL A 28 -18.99 18.51 2.56
CA VAL A 28 -19.29 17.07 2.42
C VAL A 28 -19.30 16.39 3.78
N PHE A 29 -20.43 16.41 4.45
CA PHE A 29 -20.61 15.84 5.78
C PHE A 29 -21.51 14.58 5.81
N GLY A 30 -22.03 14.16 4.66
CA GLY A 30 -22.89 12.98 4.55
C GLY A 30 -22.13 11.66 4.76
N ASN A 31 -22.86 10.64 5.24
CA ASN A 31 -22.36 9.28 5.20
C ASN A 31 -22.53 8.72 3.79
N PRO A 32 -21.47 8.23 3.12
CA PRO A 32 -21.55 7.72 1.75
C PRO A 32 -22.44 6.48 1.58
N SER A 33 -22.79 5.81 2.68
CA SER A 33 -23.74 4.68 2.66
C SER A 33 -25.21 5.11 2.70
N SER A 34 -25.51 6.42 2.88
CA SER A 34 -26.88 6.92 2.96
C SER A 34 -27.48 7.15 1.59
N LEU A 35 -28.77 6.81 1.43
CA LEU A 35 -29.48 6.89 0.14
C LEU A 35 -29.98 8.30 -0.24
N HIS A 36 -30.01 9.23 0.71
CA HIS A 36 -30.44 10.61 0.46
C HIS A 36 -29.34 11.43 -0.23
N SER A 37 -29.70 12.57 -0.80
CA SER A 37 -28.81 13.42 -1.62
C SER A 37 -27.47 13.79 -0.96
N THR A 38 -27.48 14.09 0.35
CA THR A 38 -26.26 14.41 1.09
C THR A 38 -25.30 13.21 1.16
N GLY A 39 -25.83 11.99 1.33
CA GLY A 39 -25.03 10.76 1.30
C GLY A 39 -24.51 10.45 -0.09
N GLN A 40 -25.35 10.61 -1.12
CA GLN A 40 -24.94 10.40 -2.52
C GLN A 40 -23.80 11.34 -2.92
N ARG A 41 -23.87 12.63 -2.52
CA ARG A 41 -22.76 13.57 -2.75
C ARG A 41 -21.46 13.12 -2.07
N ALA A 42 -21.56 12.59 -0.86
CA ALA A 42 -20.39 12.04 -0.14
C ALA A 42 -19.83 10.80 -0.87
N ALA A 43 -20.69 9.92 -1.38
CA ALA A 43 -20.29 8.77 -2.17
C ALA A 43 -19.60 9.16 -3.49
N GLU A 44 -20.11 10.19 -4.19
CA GLU A 44 -19.48 10.72 -5.41
C GLU A 44 -18.06 11.25 -5.14
N VAL A 45 -17.89 12.01 -4.06
CA VAL A 45 -16.59 12.55 -3.67
C VAL A 45 -15.61 11.45 -3.30
N LEU A 46 -16.07 10.45 -2.54
CA LEU A 46 -15.28 9.27 -2.19
C LEU A 46 -14.86 8.48 -3.43
N GLN A 47 -15.80 8.26 -4.36
CA GLN A 47 -15.55 7.55 -5.62
C GLN A 47 -14.52 8.29 -6.47
N LYS A 48 -14.65 9.61 -6.62
CA LYS A 48 -13.69 10.42 -7.38
C LYS A 48 -12.28 10.35 -6.80
N ALA A 49 -12.15 10.44 -5.49
CA ALA A 49 -10.85 10.30 -4.82
C ALA A 49 -10.24 8.90 -5.04
N ARG A 50 -11.06 7.85 -5.07
CA ARG A 50 -10.62 6.47 -5.37
C ARG A 50 -10.13 6.33 -6.81
N GLU A 51 -10.82 6.93 -7.75
CA GLU A 51 -10.42 6.98 -9.17
C GLU A 51 -9.10 7.72 -9.36
N ASP A 52 -8.92 8.85 -8.68
CA ASP A 52 -7.67 9.62 -8.72
C ASP A 52 -6.48 8.82 -8.17
N VAL A 53 -6.68 8.05 -7.08
CA VAL A 53 -5.65 7.16 -6.55
C VAL A 53 -5.35 6.00 -7.51
N ALA A 54 -6.38 5.40 -8.10
CA ALA A 54 -6.23 4.32 -9.06
C ALA A 54 -5.45 4.77 -10.30
N GLU A 55 -5.79 5.93 -10.86
CA GLU A 55 -5.09 6.54 -11.99
C GLU A 55 -3.59 6.74 -11.68
N ALA A 56 -3.28 7.28 -10.49
CA ALA A 56 -1.91 7.53 -10.06
C ALA A 56 -1.06 6.26 -9.91
N LEU A 57 -1.69 5.10 -9.66
CA LEU A 57 -1.03 3.80 -9.50
C LEU A 57 -1.10 2.92 -10.75
N GLY A 58 -1.81 3.33 -11.81
CA GLY A 58 -2.08 2.47 -12.97
C GLY A 58 -2.97 1.28 -12.62
N ALA A 59 -3.95 1.46 -11.72
CA ALA A 59 -4.87 0.45 -11.21
C ALA A 59 -6.32 0.69 -11.70
N ASP A 60 -7.19 -0.32 -11.52
CA ASP A 60 -8.64 -0.13 -11.57
C ASP A 60 -9.12 0.39 -10.21
N PHE A 61 -10.12 1.29 -10.21
CA PHE A 61 -10.67 1.85 -8.96
C PHE A 61 -11.25 0.77 -8.02
N ASN A 62 -11.70 -0.36 -8.55
CA ASN A 62 -12.18 -1.50 -7.77
C ASN A 62 -11.05 -2.25 -7.03
N GLU A 63 -9.80 -1.98 -7.35
CA GLU A 63 -8.62 -2.58 -6.73
C GLU A 63 -8.07 -1.74 -5.58
N ILE A 64 -8.65 -0.56 -5.31
CA ILE A 64 -8.23 0.38 -4.26
C ILE A 64 -9.10 0.20 -3.01
N TYR A 65 -8.47 0.04 -1.86
CA TYR A 65 -9.10 -0.02 -0.54
C TYR A 65 -8.43 0.97 0.40
N PHE A 66 -9.23 1.84 1.01
CA PHE A 66 -8.71 2.82 1.98
C PHE A 66 -8.49 2.17 3.35
N THR A 67 -7.36 2.49 3.97
CA THR A 67 -6.93 2.02 5.28
C THR A 67 -6.54 3.20 6.16
N SER A 68 -6.23 2.96 7.44
CA SER A 68 -5.72 4.01 8.33
C SER A 68 -4.25 4.37 8.10
N GLY A 69 -3.55 3.67 7.20
CA GLY A 69 -2.13 3.89 6.89
C GLY A 69 -1.45 2.63 6.38
N GLY A 70 -0.15 2.73 6.08
CA GLY A 70 0.65 1.62 5.56
C GLY A 70 0.66 0.39 6.46
N SER A 71 0.78 0.57 7.78
CA SER A 71 0.81 -0.58 8.71
C SER A 71 -0.48 -1.41 8.69
N GLU A 72 -1.67 -0.78 8.56
CA GLU A 72 -2.92 -1.52 8.39
C GLU A 72 -2.93 -2.23 7.04
N ALA A 73 -2.50 -1.56 5.98
CA ALA A 73 -2.45 -2.12 4.63
C ALA A 73 -1.52 -3.34 4.55
N ASP A 74 -0.29 -3.25 5.11
CA ASP A 74 0.67 -4.37 5.18
C ASP A 74 0.09 -5.56 5.94
N ASN A 75 -0.47 -5.31 7.12
CA ASN A 75 -1.07 -6.36 7.93
C ASN A 75 -2.20 -7.07 7.18
N GLN A 76 -3.10 -6.32 6.53
CA GLN A 76 -4.22 -6.90 5.80
C GLN A 76 -3.74 -7.70 4.59
N ALA A 77 -2.78 -7.17 3.82
CA ALA A 77 -2.20 -7.86 2.66
C ALA A 77 -1.54 -9.18 3.05
N ILE A 78 -0.59 -9.12 3.98
CA ILE A 78 0.21 -10.28 4.40
C ILE A 78 -0.68 -11.36 5.02
N ARG A 79 -1.58 -10.98 5.95
CA ARG A 79 -2.49 -11.93 6.58
C ARG A 79 -3.48 -12.53 5.58
N SER A 80 -3.98 -11.75 4.62
CA SER A 80 -4.87 -12.26 3.58
C SER A 80 -4.19 -13.33 2.73
N ALA A 81 -2.99 -13.06 2.24
CA ALA A 81 -2.22 -14.01 1.44
C ALA A 81 -1.86 -15.28 2.24
N ALA A 82 -1.41 -15.14 3.49
CA ALA A 82 -1.09 -16.24 4.37
C ALA A 82 -2.31 -17.15 4.64
N LEU A 83 -3.44 -16.57 5.06
CA LEU A 83 -4.65 -17.32 5.39
C LEU A 83 -5.25 -18.02 4.15
N PHE A 84 -5.22 -17.35 2.98
CA PHE A 84 -5.68 -17.96 1.74
C PHE A 84 -4.75 -19.09 1.28
N GLY A 85 -3.44 -18.89 1.42
CA GLY A 85 -2.44 -19.93 1.17
C GLY A 85 -2.64 -21.14 2.04
N ALA A 86 -2.86 -20.94 3.35
CA ALA A 86 -3.08 -22.01 4.31
C ALA A 86 -4.29 -22.90 3.96
N LYS A 87 -5.37 -22.32 3.40
CA LYS A 87 -6.53 -23.09 2.89
C LYS A 87 -6.16 -24.03 1.73
N LYS A 88 -5.02 -23.78 1.08
CA LYS A 88 -4.47 -24.59 -0.02
C LYS A 88 -3.26 -25.42 0.41
N GLY A 89 -2.97 -25.52 1.71
CA GLY A 89 -1.80 -26.21 2.25
C GLY A 89 -0.49 -25.45 2.11
N LYS A 90 -0.52 -24.17 1.72
CA LYS A 90 0.67 -23.33 1.55
C LYS A 90 0.87 -22.47 2.80
N LYS A 91 1.97 -22.68 3.51
CA LYS A 91 2.26 -21.97 4.76
C LYS A 91 3.64 -21.32 4.81
N HIS A 92 4.36 -21.28 3.70
CA HIS A 92 5.65 -20.62 3.62
C HIS A 92 5.50 -19.19 3.09
N LEU A 93 6.19 -18.24 3.75
CA LEU A 93 6.22 -16.82 3.44
C LEU A 93 7.66 -16.37 3.26
N ILE A 94 7.93 -15.54 2.27
CA ILE A 94 9.28 -15.01 1.98
C ILE A 94 9.26 -13.50 2.14
N SER A 95 10.30 -12.94 2.77
CA SER A 95 10.51 -11.51 2.93
C SER A 95 12.00 -11.19 3.05
N THR A 96 12.35 -9.94 3.35
CA THR A 96 13.73 -9.53 3.59
C THR A 96 13.95 -9.13 5.06
N LYS A 97 15.24 -9.09 5.49
CA LYS A 97 15.60 -8.63 6.85
C LYS A 97 15.49 -7.11 7.03
N ILE A 98 15.36 -6.35 5.94
CA ILE A 98 15.37 -4.88 5.94
C ILE A 98 13.98 -4.25 5.90
N GLU A 99 12.93 -5.06 6.01
CA GLU A 99 11.54 -4.60 5.96
C GLU A 99 11.17 -3.68 7.13
N HIS A 100 10.16 -2.85 6.91
CA HIS A 100 9.54 -2.08 7.98
C HIS A 100 8.93 -3.00 9.05
N HIS A 101 8.89 -2.53 10.30
CA HIS A 101 8.35 -3.31 11.43
C HIS A 101 6.89 -3.78 11.23
N ALA A 102 6.08 -3.06 10.44
CA ALA A 102 4.72 -3.49 10.10
C ALA A 102 4.71 -4.83 9.36
N VAL A 103 5.70 -5.10 8.51
CA VAL A 103 5.91 -6.37 7.82
C VAL A 103 6.53 -7.39 8.76
N LEU A 104 7.71 -7.08 9.36
CA LEU A 104 8.45 -8.03 10.20
C LEU A 104 7.64 -8.54 11.40
N HIS A 105 6.92 -7.64 12.10
CA HIS A 105 6.13 -8.06 13.26
C HIS A 105 4.90 -8.87 12.86
N THR A 106 4.31 -8.58 11.69
CA THR A 106 3.20 -9.39 11.15
C THR A 106 3.68 -10.78 10.79
N LEU A 107 4.84 -10.91 10.13
CA LEU A 107 5.45 -12.20 9.81
C LEU A 107 5.79 -12.99 11.09
N LYS A 108 6.43 -12.35 12.08
CA LYS A 108 6.73 -12.96 13.38
C LYS A 108 5.49 -13.46 14.12
N LYS A 109 4.36 -12.76 13.97
CA LYS A 109 3.08 -13.22 14.52
C LYS A 109 2.58 -14.47 13.78
N LEU A 110 2.67 -14.48 12.45
CA LEU A 110 2.28 -15.63 11.62
C LEU A 110 3.14 -16.87 11.90
N GLU A 111 4.45 -16.72 12.19
CA GLU A 111 5.29 -17.85 12.64
C GLU A 111 4.73 -18.52 13.89
N ARG A 112 4.27 -17.72 14.87
CA ARG A 112 3.63 -18.25 16.10
C ARG A 112 2.27 -18.91 15.81
N GLU A 113 1.64 -18.58 14.68
CA GLU A 113 0.40 -19.17 14.19
C GLU A 113 0.64 -20.41 13.29
N GLY A 114 1.91 -20.86 13.16
CA GLY A 114 2.30 -22.08 12.45
C GLY A 114 2.61 -21.89 10.96
N PHE A 115 2.97 -20.69 10.55
CA PHE A 115 3.57 -20.40 9.24
C PHE A 115 5.09 -20.49 9.33
N GLU A 116 5.75 -20.80 8.22
CA GLU A 116 7.20 -20.75 8.08
C GLU A 116 7.59 -19.47 7.33
N VAL A 117 8.59 -18.75 7.84
CA VAL A 117 9.05 -17.48 7.26
C VAL A 117 10.52 -17.60 6.89
N THR A 118 10.83 -17.30 5.63
CA THR A 118 12.21 -17.11 5.17
C THR A 118 12.49 -15.62 5.03
N LEU A 119 13.47 -15.11 5.80
CA LEU A 119 13.97 -13.76 5.70
C LEU A 119 15.29 -13.75 4.92
N LEU A 120 15.27 -13.22 3.71
CA LEU A 120 16.44 -13.11 2.85
C LEU A 120 17.38 -12.01 3.34
N ASP A 121 18.67 -12.25 3.17
CA ASP A 121 19.69 -11.22 3.30
C ASP A 121 19.68 -10.30 2.07
N VAL A 122 20.26 -9.13 2.21
CA VAL A 122 20.51 -8.17 1.12
C VAL A 122 22.01 -7.99 0.93
N GLY A 123 22.42 -7.55 -0.24
CA GLY A 123 23.80 -7.18 -0.53
C GLY A 123 24.29 -5.99 0.32
N ALA A 124 25.57 -5.67 0.20
CA ALA A 124 26.17 -4.52 0.89
C ALA A 124 25.56 -3.18 0.46
N ASP A 125 24.92 -3.14 -0.69
CA ASP A 125 24.14 -2.04 -1.25
C ASP A 125 22.69 -1.98 -0.73
N GLY A 126 22.27 -2.95 0.09
CA GLY A 126 20.92 -3.06 0.61
C GLY A 126 19.90 -3.58 -0.40
N ILE A 127 20.34 -4.23 -1.48
CA ILE A 127 19.47 -4.79 -2.53
C ILE A 127 19.38 -6.31 -2.36
N VAL A 128 18.16 -6.86 -2.44
CA VAL A 128 17.95 -8.32 -2.47
C VAL A 128 18.24 -8.86 -3.87
N ASP A 129 18.95 -9.98 -3.97
CA ASP A 129 19.17 -10.65 -5.26
C ASP A 129 17.86 -11.37 -5.70
N PRO A 130 17.28 -11.04 -6.87
CA PRO A 130 16.13 -11.78 -7.40
C PRO A 130 16.35 -13.29 -7.53
N ALA A 131 17.58 -13.73 -7.77
CA ALA A 131 17.92 -15.15 -7.82
C ALA A 131 17.75 -15.84 -6.45
N ASP A 132 18.02 -15.14 -5.35
CA ASP A 132 17.79 -15.68 -4.01
C ASP A 132 16.30 -15.77 -3.70
N VAL A 133 15.50 -14.81 -4.18
CA VAL A 133 14.03 -14.89 -4.10
C VAL A 133 13.54 -16.12 -4.87
N GLU A 134 13.97 -16.31 -6.11
CA GLU A 134 13.57 -17.46 -6.93
C GLU A 134 13.94 -18.79 -6.26
N LYS A 135 15.13 -18.90 -5.72
CA LYS A 135 15.64 -20.11 -5.04
C LYS A 135 14.88 -20.41 -3.74
N ALA A 136 14.42 -19.37 -3.04
CA ALA A 136 13.66 -19.53 -1.80
C ALA A 136 12.21 -19.96 -2.03
N ILE A 137 11.66 -19.73 -3.23
CA ILE A 137 10.28 -20.14 -3.55
C ILE A 137 10.17 -21.67 -3.60
N ARG A 138 9.21 -22.19 -2.84
CA ARG A 138 8.87 -23.62 -2.72
C ARG A 138 7.42 -23.86 -3.20
N GLU A 139 7.04 -25.11 -3.33
CA GLU A 139 5.65 -25.48 -3.71
C GLU A 139 4.60 -24.99 -2.70
N ASP A 140 4.97 -24.92 -1.43
CA ASP A 140 4.13 -24.44 -0.34
C ASP A 140 4.28 -22.95 -0.04
N THR A 141 4.97 -22.19 -0.89
CA THR A 141 5.06 -20.72 -0.74
C THR A 141 3.73 -20.07 -1.08
N ALA A 142 3.19 -19.30 -0.11
CA ALA A 142 1.94 -18.55 -0.24
C ALA A 142 2.16 -17.08 -0.66
N LEU A 143 3.27 -16.48 -0.20
CA LEU A 143 3.53 -15.04 -0.35
C LEU A 143 5.02 -14.76 -0.47
N VAL A 144 5.36 -13.84 -1.35
CA VAL A 144 6.60 -13.05 -1.30
C VAL A 144 6.19 -11.61 -0.96
N THR A 145 6.78 -11.02 0.08
CA THR A 145 6.55 -9.64 0.49
C THR A 145 7.88 -8.93 0.65
N ILE A 146 8.15 -7.95 -0.22
CA ILE A 146 9.42 -7.21 -0.25
C ILE A 146 9.10 -5.73 -0.46
N MET A 147 9.67 -4.87 0.39
CA MET A 147 9.46 -3.43 0.29
C MET A 147 9.96 -2.88 -1.04
N TYR A 148 9.30 -1.85 -1.54
CA TYR A 148 9.69 -1.21 -2.81
C TYR A 148 10.94 -0.34 -2.64
N ALA A 149 10.94 0.47 -1.58
CA ALA A 149 12.04 1.37 -1.21
C ALA A 149 12.29 1.31 0.29
N ASN A 150 13.56 1.22 0.69
CA ASN A 150 13.89 1.18 2.11
C ASN A 150 13.82 2.58 2.74
N ASN A 151 13.18 2.68 3.89
CA ASN A 151 12.95 3.93 4.61
C ASN A 151 14.20 4.50 5.30
N GLU A 152 15.24 3.70 5.54
CA GLU A 152 16.45 4.09 6.25
C GLU A 152 17.58 4.49 5.28
N ILE A 153 17.82 3.66 4.27
CA ILE A 153 18.94 3.81 3.35
C ILE A 153 18.54 4.27 1.94
N GLY A 154 17.24 4.35 1.64
CA GLY A 154 16.72 4.85 0.37
C GLY A 154 16.87 3.92 -0.84
N THR A 155 17.36 2.70 -0.66
CA THR A 155 17.57 1.73 -1.73
C THR A 155 16.25 1.29 -2.36
N LEU A 156 16.18 1.26 -3.69
CA LEU A 156 15.09 0.66 -4.44
C LEU A 156 15.35 -0.82 -4.67
N GLN A 157 14.35 -1.66 -4.42
CA GLN A 157 14.42 -3.08 -4.67
C GLN A 157 14.06 -3.40 -6.13
N PRO A 158 14.55 -4.50 -6.73
CA PRO A 158 14.29 -4.89 -8.12
C PRO A 158 12.87 -5.49 -8.27
N ILE A 159 11.85 -4.66 -8.04
CA ILE A 159 10.44 -5.06 -7.96
C ILE A 159 9.95 -5.73 -9.24
N ASP A 160 10.32 -5.20 -10.40
CA ASP A 160 9.86 -5.74 -11.69
C ASP A 160 10.34 -7.18 -11.92
N GLU A 161 11.59 -7.47 -11.55
CA GLU A 161 12.18 -8.80 -11.66
C GLU A 161 11.56 -9.77 -10.65
N ILE A 162 11.40 -9.35 -9.40
CA ILE A 162 10.79 -10.15 -8.34
C ILE A 162 9.32 -10.45 -8.67
N ALA A 163 8.55 -9.45 -9.09
CA ALA A 163 7.15 -9.63 -9.48
C ALA A 163 7.00 -10.58 -10.66
N LYS A 164 7.91 -10.52 -11.65
CA LYS A 164 7.96 -11.46 -12.76
C LYS A 164 8.19 -12.89 -12.29
N ILE A 165 9.18 -13.12 -11.43
CA ILE A 165 9.47 -14.43 -10.82
C ILE A 165 8.23 -14.95 -10.08
N CYS A 166 7.62 -14.14 -9.23
CA CYS A 166 6.43 -14.52 -8.47
C CYS A 166 5.26 -14.91 -9.38
N LYS A 167 5.04 -14.16 -10.48
CA LYS A 167 4.01 -14.45 -11.48
C LYS A 167 4.27 -15.80 -12.19
N GLU A 168 5.51 -16.06 -12.61
CA GLU A 168 5.90 -17.31 -13.25
C GLU A 168 5.73 -18.53 -12.32
N LYS A 169 6.09 -18.36 -11.05
CA LYS A 169 5.94 -19.38 -9.99
C LYS A 169 4.52 -19.46 -9.40
N LYS A 170 3.60 -18.58 -9.81
CA LYS A 170 2.21 -18.49 -9.29
C LYS A 170 2.15 -18.31 -7.77
N VAL A 171 3.01 -17.46 -7.24
CA VAL A 171 3.07 -17.03 -5.85
C VAL A 171 2.58 -15.59 -5.77
N THR A 172 1.75 -15.27 -4.78
CA THR A 172 1.27 -13.90 -4.57
C THR A 172 2.43 -12.98 -4.21
N PHE A 173 2.49 -11.81 -4.85
CA PHE A 173 3.49 -10.80 -4.57
C PHE A 173 2.86 -9.55 -3.93
N HIS A 174 3.38 -9.16 -2.77
CA HIS A 174 3.06 -7.92 -2.07
C HIS A 174 4.31 -7.04 -1.97
N THR A 175 4.13 -5.73 -2.06
CA THR A 175 5.19 -4.76 -1.78
C THR A 175 4.70 -3.66 -0.83
N ASP A 176 5.46 -3.40 0.24
CA ASP A 176 5.35 -2.16 1.00
C ASP A 176 6.00 -1.04 0.16
N ALA A 177 5.16 -0.22 -0.46
CA ALA A 177 5.58 0.90 -1.28
C ALA A 177 5.37 2.26 -0.59
N VAL A 178 5.29 2.27 0.74
CA VAL A 178 5.08 3.48 1.54
C VAL A 178 6.13 4.55 1.26
N GLN A 179 7.38 4.17 1.00
CA GLN A 179 8.46 5.10 0.67
C GLN A 179 8.65 5.32 -0.84
N ALA A 180 7.97 4.55 -1.69
CA ALA A 180 8.13 4.64 -3.15
C ALA A 180 7.05 5.49 -3.82
N VAL A 181 5.78 5.29 -3.42
CA VAL A 181 4.64 5.98 -4.04
C VAL A 181 4.75 7.49 -3.85
N GLY A 182 4.64 8.23 -4.96
CA GLY A 182 4.82 9.69 -4.99
C GLY A 182 6.28 10.15 -5.02
N HIS A 183 7.25 9.22 -5.00
CA HIS A 183 8.70 9.51 -5.08
C HIS A 183 9.36 8.92 -6.32
N VAL A 184 8.88 7.77 -6.78
CA VAL A 184 9.30 7.12 -8.03
C VAL A 184 8.07 6.70 -8.83
N PRO A 185 8.20 6.50 -10.16
CA PRO A 185 7.09 5.98 -10.96
C PRO A 185 6.67 4.58 -10.49
N VAL A 186 5.38 4.41 -10.22
CA VAL A 186 4.77 3.13 -9.85
C VAL A 186 3.60 2.86 -10.78
N ASN A 187 3.56 1.66 -11.40
CA ASN A 187 2.42 1.19 -12.16
C ASN A 187 2.18 -0.28 -11.84
N VAL A 188 1.18 -0.53 -11.00
CA VAL A 188 0.94 -1.85 -10.43
C VAL A 188 0.59 -2.93 -11.46
N HIS A 189 -0.08 -2.55 -12.57
CA HIS A 189 -0.41 -3.50 -13.63
C HIS A 189 0.81 -3.82 -14.51
N ALA A 190 1.56 -2.80 -14.93
CA ALA A 190 2.76 -2.98 -15.75
C ALA A 190 3.83 -3.78 -14.99
N GLN A 191 3.98 -3.53 -13.70
CA GLN A 191 4.96 -4.19 -12.83
C GLN A 191 4.49 -5.54 -12.27
N ASN A 192 3.29 -6.00 -12.63
CA ASN A 192 2.72 -7.27 -12.16
C ASN A 192 2.61 -7.41 -10.62
N ILE A 193 2.42 -6.32 -9.92
CA ILE A 193 2.23 -6.31 -8.46
C ILE A 193 0.82 -6.81 -8.14
N ASP A 194 0.68 -7.77 -7.21
CA ASP A 194 -0.62 -8.30 -6.79
C ASP A 194 -1.24 -7.49 -5.65
N MET A 195 -0.41 -7.02 -4.71
CA MET A 195 -0.83 -6.16 -3.61
C MET A 195 0.24 -5.11 -3.33
N LEU A 196 -0.20 -3.89 -2.99
CA LEU A 196 0.71 -2.79 -2.66
C LEU A 196 0.13 -1.97 -1.50
N SER A 197 0.99 -1.64 -0.54
CA SER A 197 0.66 -0.76 0.58
C SER A 197 1.26 0.62 0.41
N LEU A 198 0.48 1.67 0.74
CA LEU A 198 0.98 3.05 0.79
C LEU A 198 0.39 3.83 1.98
N SER A 199 1.02 4.97 2.31
CA SER A 199 0.59 5.85 3.40
C SER A 199 0.66 7.31 3.00
N GLY A 200 -0.45 8.04 3.15
CA GLY A 200 -0.59 9.42 2.66
C GLY A 200 0.45 10.40 3.19
N HIS A 201 0.86 10.24 4.45
CA HIS A 201 1.79 11.17 5.08
C HIS A 201 3.25 11.09 4.57
N LYS A 202 3.57 10.15 3.70
CA LYS A 202 4.92 10.05 3.11
C LYS A 202 5.08 10.89 1.85
N PHE A 203 3.99 11.26 1.19
CA PHE A 203 3.99 12.10 0.00
C PHE A 203 3.17 13.39 0.19
N HIS A 204 3.31 14.03 1.34
CA HIS A 204 2.68 15.31 1.69
C HIS A 204 1.15 15.27 1.84
N GLY A 205 0.58 14.09 2.04
CA GLY A 205 -0.82 13.89 2.41
C GLY A 205 -1.04 13.88 3.92
N PRO A 206 -2.28 13.73 4.38
CA PRO A 206 -2.61 13.66 5.80
C PRO A 206 -2.11 12.36 6.45
N LYS A 207 -1.87 12.42 7.76
CA LYS A 207 -1.65 11.24 8.62
C LYS A 207 -2.97 10.50 8.86
N GLY A 208 -2.89 9.22 9.20
CA GLY A 208 -4.07 8.42 9.54
C GLY A 208 -4.89 7.96 8.35
N ILE A 209 -4.31 7.97 7.16
CA ILE A 209 -4.89 7.46 5.92
C ILE A 209 -3.83 6.77 5.06
N GLY A 210 -4.22 5.67 4.43
CA GLY A 210 -3.41 4.92 3.49
C GLY A 210 -4.28 4.16 2.50
N VAL A 211 -3.64 3.37 1.67
CA VAL A 211 -4.30 2.51 0.68
C VAL A 211 -3.67 1.13 0.69
N LEU A 212 -4.50 0.14 0.53
CA LEU A 212 -4.14 -1.18 0.06
C LEU A 212 -4.67 -1.34 -1.37
N TYR A 213 -3.76 -1.46 -2.34
CA TYR A 213 -4.09 -1.95 -3.67
C TYR A 213 -4.14 -3.48 -3.63
N VAL A 214 -5.17 -4.06 -4.24
CA VAL A 214 -5.33 -5.52 -4.39
C VAL A 214 -5.79 -5.82 -5.80
N ARG A 215 -4.95 -6.49 -6.59
CA ARG A 215 -5.27 -6.89 -7.96
C ARG A 215 -6.56 -7.72 -8.00
N LYS A 216 -7.39 -7.45 -9.00
CA LYS A 216 -8.63 -8.21 -9.24
C LYS A 216 -8.33 -9.72 -9.28
N GLY A 217 -9.07 -10.47 -8.47
CA GLY A 217 -8.91 -11.93 -8.36
C GLY A 217 -7.99 -12.38 -7.21
N VAL A 218 -7.20 -11.48 -6.63
CA VAL A 218 -6.44 -11.77 -5.40
C VAL A 218 -7.40 -11.73 -4.20
N PRO A 219 -7.42 -12.76 -3.35
CA PRO A 219 -8.33 -12.78 -2.21
C PRO A 219 -7.91 -11.80 -1.13
N LEU A 220 -8.88 -11.05 -0.61
CA LEU A 220 -8.70 -10.12 0.50
C LEU A 220 -9.63 -10.52 1.65
N PHE A 221 -9.07 -10.78 2.84
CA PHE A 221 -9.80 -11.01 4.08
C PHE A 221 -9.89 -9.73 4.91
N ASN A 222 -10.95 -9.63 5.70
CA ASN A 222 -11.11 -8.49 6.59
C ASN A 222 -10.10 -8.58 7.73
N LEU A 223 -9.42 -7.47 8.00
CA LEU A 223 -8.64 -7.28 9.22
C LEU A 223 -9.49 -6.62 10.31
N ILE A 224 -10.40 -5.74 9.90
CA ILE A 224 -11.34 -5.03 10.77
C ILE A 224 -12.75 -5.48 10.36
N GLU A 225 -13.46 -6.11 11.30
CA GLU A 225 -14.82 -6.58 11.09
C GLU A 225 -15.85 -5.49 11.45
N GLY A 226 -17.00 -5.48 10.77
CA GLY A 226 -18.08 -4.53 11.04
C GLY A 226 -19.00 -4.31 9.83
N GLY A 227 -19.26 -3.04 9.50
CA GLY A 227 -20.14 -2.66 8.40
C GLY A 227 -19.53 -2.95 7.01
N ALA A 228 -20.32 -2.72 5.97
CA ALA A 228 -19.97 -3.06 4.58
C ALA A 228 -19.13 -1.98 3.85
N GLN A 229 -18.50 -1.06 4.59
CA GLN A 229 -17.61 -0.07 4.00
C GLN A 229 -16.48 -0.75 3.21
N GLU A 230 -15.84 -0.01 2.32
CA GLU A 230 -14.82 -0.55 1.42
C GLU A 230 -15.24 -1.88 0.76
N ARG A 231 -16.48 -1.94 0.29
CA ARG A 231 -17.08 -3.13 -0.35
C ARG A 231 -17.05 -4.38 0.56
N GLY A 232 -17.21 -4.16 1.88
CA GLY A 232 -17.19 -5.21 2.90
C GLY A 232 -15.79 -5.76 3.19
N ARG A 233 -14.73 -5.05 2.81
CA ARG A 233 -13.33 -5.50 3.01
C ARG A 233 -12.61 -4.76 4.13
N ARG A 234 -13.14 -3.60 4.53
CA ARG A 234 -12.61 -2.84 5.67
C ARG A 234 -13.75 -2.04 6.29
N ALA A 235 -14.18 -2.45 7.46
CA ALA A 235 -15.29 -1.81 8.17
C ALA A 235 -14.89 -0.47 8.81
N GLY A 236 -15.88 0.36 9.08
CA GLY A 236 -15.74 1.69 9.68
C GLY A 236 -16.01 2.81 8.67
N THR A 237 -16.77 3.81 9.10
CA THR A 237 -17.14 4.97 8.27
C THR A 237 -15.90 5.62 7.68
N GLU A 238 -15.93 5.89 6.39
CA GLU A 238 -14.80 6.41 5.63
C GLU A 238 -14.48 7.85 6.04
N ASN A 239 -13.20 8.12 6.28
CA ASN A 239 -12.68 9.45 6.55
C ASN A 239 -12.52 10.23 5.23
N ILE A 240 -13.66 10.67 4.66
CA ILE A 240 -13.69 11.32 3.33
C ILE A 240 -12.73 12.50 3.23
N PRO A 241 -12.64 13.43 4.19
CA PRO A 241 -11.68 14.53 4.11
C PRO A 241 -10.23 14.08 4.00
N ALA A 242 -9.82 13.08 4.79
CA ALA A 242 -8.45 12.56 4.72
C ALA A 242 -8.19 11.80 3.41
N ILE A 243 -9.18 11.07 2.90
CA ILE A 243 -9.11 10.37 1.60
C ILE A 243 -8.91 11.39 0.47
N VAL A 244 -9.72 12.45 0.44
CA VAL A 244 -9.63 13.53 -0.57
C VAL A 244 -8.29 14.25 -0.50
N GLY A 245 -7.82 14.58 0.71
CA GLY A 245 -6.52 15.21 0.92
C GLY A 245 -5.36 14.32 0.47
N MET A 246 -5.43 13.02 0.75
CA MET A 246 -4.42 12.05 0.29
C MET A 246 -4.43 11.92 -1.24
N ALA A 247 -5.60 11.81 -1.88
CA ALA A 247 -5.70 11.72 -3.33
C ALA A 247 -5.15 12.98 -4.01
N ALA A 248 -5.44 14.17 -3.49
CA ALA A 248 -4.91 15.44 -3.99
C ALA A 248 -3.38 15.49 -3.87
N ALA A 249 -2.82 15.11 -2.72
CA ALA A 249 -1.37 15.03 -2.50
C ALA A 249 -0.70 14.01 -3.44
N LEU A 250 -1.31 12.87 -3.67
CA LEU A 250 -0.77 11.85 -4.58
C LEU A 250 -0.71 12.33 -6.02
N LYS A 251 -1.78 12.98 -6.51
CA LYS A 251 -1.79 13.59 -7.86
C LYS A 251 -0.70 14.64 -8.00
N GLU A 252 -0.55 15.53 -7.02
CA GLU A 252 0.52 16.53 -7.00
C GLU A 252 1.90 15.86 -7.01
N ALA A 253 2.11 14.83 -6.19
CA ALA A 253 3.38 14.11 -6.09
C ALA A 253 3.76 13.43 -7.41
N VAL A 254 2.80 12.73 -8.05
CA VAL A 254 3.03 12.03 -9.33
C VAL A 254 3.26 13.02 -10.47
N ALA A 255 2.53 14.13 -10.52
CA ALA A 255 2.72 15.18 -11.53
C ALA A 255 4.11 15.85 -11.45
N ASN A 256 4.74 15.85 -10.28
CA ASN A 256 6.04 16.50 -10.03
C ASN A 256 7.21 15.49 -9.94
N LEU A 257 7.05 14.24 -10.36
CA LEU A 257 8.13 13.23 -10.29
C LEU A 257 9.38 13.62 -11.09
N GLU A 258 9.21 14.26 -12.25
CA GLU A 258 10.34 14.71 -13.08
C GLU A 258 11.13 15.86 -12.41
N ASP A 259 10.42 16.78 -11.74
CA ASP A 259 11.07 17.91 -11.03
C ASP A 259 11.87 17.40 -9.82
N ARG A 260 11.38 16.36 -9.12
CA ARG A 260 12.09 15.75 -7.99
C ARG A 260 13.40 15.10 -8.38
N LYS A 261 13.53 14.56 -9.58
CA LYS A 261 14.79 14.01 -10.11
C LYS A 261 15.85 15.09 -10.33
N SER A 262 15.46 16.36 -10.49
CA SER A 262 16.37 17.46 -10.70
C SER A 262 17.00 18.01 -9.41
N VAL A 263 16.57 17.57 -8.24
CA VAL A 263 16.98 18.08 -6.92
C VAL A 263 17.91 17.11 -6.17
N VAL A 264 18.25 15.97 -6.77
CA VAL A 264 19.19 14.97 -6.19
C VAL A 264 20.53 15.04 -6.90
#